data_947441356af8be577efe2db3cfebbc82
#
_entry.id   947441356af8be577efe2db3cfebbc82
#
_cell.length_a   1.000
_cell.length_b   1.000
_cell.length_c   1.000
_cell.angle_alpha   90.00
_cell.angle_beta   90.00
_cell.angle_gamma   90.00
#
_symmetry.space_group_name_H-M   'P 1'
#
loop_
_entity.id
_entity.type
_entity.pdbx_description
1 polymer ?
#
loop_
_entity_poly.entity_id
_entity_poly.type
_entity_poly.pdbx_seq_one_letter_code
_entity_poly.pdbx_strand_id
1 'polypeptide(L)'
;LGGGASTYFYEIPANFLGKKAGYVNTGVWSKKAIKEAKRYGEVEVLASSEDRNFTYIPKGFAIPADLDYVHITSNNTIYGTEYHEDLASPVPLIADMSSDILSRPVDVSKYAMIYGGAQKNLAPAGVAFGIIREDMLDKIVRDLPTMVSFRTHVENNSMFNTPPVFPIYVLKETLKWLKSIGGVPEIYRRNKEKAALLYDEIDRNPLFRGTVVKEDRSLMNICFVMAEGYEGLADEFMTFAKERGMVGIKGHRLVGGFRASCYNALPKESVEALVACMQEFAQKHAK
;
A
#
# COMPACT_ATOMS: atom_id res chain seq x y z
N LEU A 1 1.42 16.91 -5.80
CA LEU A 1 2.65 17.56 -5.35
C LEU A 1 3.87 16.83 -5.90
N GLY A 2 5.02 17.53 -6.00
CA GLY A 2 6.29 16.89 -6.31
C GLY A 2 6.82 16.07 -5.14
N GLY A 3 7.44 14.90 -5.41
CA GLY A 3 8.04 14.05 -4.38
C GLY A 3 7.41 12.67 -4.27
N GLY A 4 7.54 12.06 -3.11
CA GLY A 4 6.98 10.75 -2.79
C GLY A 4 6.12 10.78 -1.52
N ALA A 5 5.34 9.75 -1.26
CA ALA A 5 4.46 9.67 -0.09
C ALA A 5 5.17 9.86 1.27
N SER A 6 6.48 9.67 1.32
CA SER A 6 7.26 9.89 2.56
C SER A 6 7.26 11.34 3.04
N THR A 7 6.97 12.32 2.18
CA THR A 7 6.82 13.71 2.60
C THR A 7 5.58 13.89 3.46
N TYR A 8 4.51 13.17 3.18
CA TYR A 8 3.29 13.20 3.99
C TYR A 8 3.49 12.67 5.42
N PHE A 9 4.50 11.84 5.65
CA PHE A 9 4.77 11.33 7.00
C PHE A 9 5.10 12.44 8.01
N TYR A 10 5.70 13.54 7.55
CA TYR A 10 5.93 14.72 8.38
C TYR A 10 4.93 15.87 8.11
N GLU A 11 4.43 16.02 6.89
CA GLU A 11 3.47 17.06 6.54
C GLU A 11 2.13 16.87 7.28
N ILE A 12 1.62 15.63 7.36
CA ILE A 12 0.38 15.33 8.07
C ILE A 12 0.46 15.75 9.55
N PRO A 13 1.41 15.29 10.35
CA PRO A 13 1.50 15.73 11.74
C PRO A 13 1.88 17.20 11.87
N ALA A 14 2.64 17.78 10.95
CA ALA A 14 2.90 19.21 10.93
C ALA A 14 1.61 20.03 10.81
N ASN A 15 0.67 19.61 9.97
CA ASN A 15 -0.61 20.29 9.78
C ASN A 15 -1.61 19.96 10.90
N PHE A 16 -1.77 18.69 11.29
CA PHE A 16 -2.95 18.23 12.03
C PHE A 16 -2.68 17.73 13.46
N LEU A 17 -1.44 17.45 13.85
CA LEU A 17 -1.14 16.95 15.20
C LEU A 17 -0.97 18.10 16.19
N GLY A 18 -2.06 18.45 16.90
CA GLY A 18 -2.08 19.47 17.93
C GLY A 18 -1.72 18.92 19.31
N LYS A 19 -2.29 17.80 19.68
CA LYS A 19 -2.11 17.15 20.97
C LYS A 19 -1.63 15.71 20.81
N LYS A 20 -2.51 14.83 20.33
CA LYS A 20 -2.28 13.39 20.29
C LYS A 20 -2.89 12.76 19.05
N ALA A 21 -2.16 11.87 18.38
CA ALA A 21 -2.66 11.09 17.24
C ALA A 21 -2.50 9.59 17.47
N GLY A 22 -3.46 8.82 16.91
CA GLY A 22 -3.44 7.37 16.92
C GLY A 22 -2.83 6.80 15.64
N TYR A 23 -2.05 5.75 15.76
CA TYR A 23 -1.45 5.05 14.63
C TYR A 23 -1.65 3.55 14.76
N VAL A 24 -1.96 2.88 13.64
CA VAL A 24 -1.93 1.41 13.58
C VAL A 24 -0.63 0.97 12.91
N ASN A 25 0.18 0.20 13.64
CA ASN A 25 1.48 -0.26 13.18
C ASN A 25 1.37 -1.60 12.45
N THR A 26 1.32 -1.57 11.13
CA THR A 26 1.20 -2.75 10.26
C THR A 26 2.43 -3.00 9.39
N GLY A 27 3.53 -2.26 9.61
CA GLY A 27 4.75 -2.48 8.84
C GLY A 27 5.74 -1.33 8.82
N VAL A 28 6.67 -1.38 7.88
CA VAL A 28 7.76 -0.38 7.77
C VAL A 28 7.23 1.02 7.50
N TRP A 29 6.19 1.15 6.67
CA TRP A 29 5.69 2.47 6.29
C TRP A 29 4.96 3.14 7.44
N SER A 30 4.10 2.41 8.16
CA SER A 30 3.49 2.90 9.39
C SER A 30 4.52 3.25 10.47
N LYS A 31 5.57 2.43 10.65
CA LYS A 31 6.68 2.77 11.57
C LYS A 31 7.38 4.07 11.20
N LYS A 32 7.61 4.32 9.91
CA LYS A 32 8.21 5.59 9.46
C LYS A 32 7.28 6.76 9.72
N ALA A 33 5.99 6.63 9.42
CA ALA A 33 5.00 7.67 9.72
C ALA A 33 4.93 7.97 11.23
N ILE A 34 4.89 6.95 12.08
CA ILE A 34 4.95 7.08 13.55
C ILE A 34 6.19 7.84 13.99
N LYS A 35 7.37 7.49 13.43
CA LYS A 35 8.63 8.14 13.78
C LYS A 35 8.61 9.64 13.47
N GLU A 36 8.09 10.03 12.32
CA GLU A 36 8.00 11.44 11.96
C GLU A 36 6.93 12.18 12.80
N ALA A 37 5.78 11.55 13.04
CA ALA A 37 4.72 12.15 13.86
C ALA A 37 5.17 12.49 15.29
N LYS A 38 5.99 11.63 15.91
CA LYS A 38 6.56 11.86 17.25
C LYS A 38 7.40 13.13 17.39
N ARG A 39 7.74 13.79 16.28
CA ARG A 39 8.45 15.09 16.30
C ARG A 39 7.51 16.26 16.52
N TYR A 40 6.20 16.06 16.37
CA TYR A 40 5.18 17.11 16.37
C TYR A 40 4.23 17.04 17.56
N GLY A 41 4.08 15.89 18.19
CA GLY A 41 3.19 15.71 19.33
C GLY A 41 3.19 14.29 19.88
N GLU A 42 2.24 14.00 20.76
CA GLU A 42 2.07 12.66 21.33
C GLU A 42 1.52 11.70 20.28
N VAL A 43 2.07 10.49 20.24
CA VAL A 43 1.65 9.43 19.34
C VAL A 43 1.36 8.16 20.11
N GLU A 44 0.11 7.71 20.03
CA GLU A 44 -0.34 6.43 20.56
C GLU A 44 -0.36 5.37 19.45
N VAL A 45 0.28 4.23 19.68
CA VAL A 45 0.14 3.05 18.80
C VAL A 45 -1.06 2.26 19.29
N LEU A 46 -2.20 2.42 18.60
CA LEU A 46 -3.48 1.81 18.98
C LEU A 46 -3.48 0.29 18.85
N ALA A 47 -2.77 -0.20 17.84
CA ALA A 47 -2.59 -1.62 17.60
C ALA A 47 -1.33 -1.87 16.75
N SER A 48 -0.77 -3.07 16.87
CA SER A 48 0.41 -3.47 16.11
C SER A 48 0.35 -4.95 15.77
N SER A 49 0.77 -5.33 14.56
CA SER A 49 0.98 -6.73 14.16
C SER A 49 2.47 -7.13 14.14
N GLU A 50 3.31 -6.36 14.82
CA GLU A 50 4.76 -6.61 14.91
C GLU A 50 5.09 -7.91 15.64
N ASP A 51 4.25 -8.34 16.58
CA ASP A 51 4.34 -9.59 17.33
C ASP A 51 4.45 -10.83 16.43
N ARG A 52 3.82 -10.79 15.24
CA ARG A 52 3.90 -11.83 14.22
C ARG A 52 4.50 -11.33 12.91
N ASN A 53 5.50 -10.46 13.01
CA ASN A 53 6.23 -9.92 11.85
C ASN A 53 5.30 -9.36 10.76
N PHE A 54 4.23 -8.66 11.16
CA PHE A 54 3.27 -8.00 10.26
C PHE A 54 2.55 -8.93 9.27
N THR A 55 2.28 -10.15 9.67
CA THR A 55 1.59 -11.16 8.84
C THR A 55 0.07 -11.08 8.90
N TYR A 56 -0.49 -10.11 9.63
CA TYR A 56 -1.93 -9.87 9.76
C TYR A 56 -2.26 -8.39 9.96
N ILE A 57 -3.53 -8.04 9.79
CA ILE A 57 -4.09 -6.72 10.13
C ILE A 57 -4.74 -6.79 11.50
N PRO A 58 -4.35 -5.96 12.48
CA PRO A 58 -4.99 -5.90 13.78
C PRO A 58 -6.47 -5.51 13.66
N LYS A 59 -7.34 -6.20 14.40
CA LYS A 59 -8.80 -5.99 14.41
C LYS A 59 -9.29 -5.83 15.84
N GLY A 60 -10.44 -5.17 16.03
CA GLY A 60 -11.11 -5.09 17.34
C GLY A 60 -10.43 -4.18 18.37
N PHE A 61 -9.50 -3.32 17.97
CA PHE A 61 -8.89 -2.34 18.86
C PHE A 61 -9.79 -1.12 19.05
N ALA A 62 -9.72 -0.49 20.22
CA ALA A 62 -10.44 0.74 20.50
C ALA A 62 -9.72 1.96 19.90
N ILE A 63 -10.51 2.92 19.43
CA ILE A 63 -10.02 4.22 18.97
C ILE A 63 -10.53 5.29 19.94
N PRO A 64 -9.66 5.92 20.75
CA PRO A 64 -10.05 7.01 21.63
C PRO A 64 -10.63 8.21 20.86
N ALA A 65 -11.69 8.83 21.41
CA ALA A 65 -12.38 9.95 20.78
C ALA A 65 -11.66 11.30 20.96
N ASP A 66 -10.61 11.35 21.76
CA ASP A 66 -9.81 12.55 22.07
C ASP A 66 -8.57 12.72 21.19
N LEU A 67 -8.42 11.87 20.16
CA LEU A 67 -7.33 11.96 19.20
C LEU A 67 -7.60 13.02 18.13
N ASP A 68 -6.56 13.75 17.73
CA ASP A 68 -6.62 14.68 16.59
C ASP A 68 -6.94 13.94 15.27
N TYR A 69 -6.37 12.74 15.10
CA TYR A 69 -6.65 11.83 13.99
C TYR A 69 -6.13 10.40 14.28
N VAL A 70 -6.57 9.47 13.44
CA VAL A 70 -5.99 8.11 13.35
C VAL A 70 -5.36 7.92 11.97
N HIS A 71 -4.18 7.29 11.94
CA HIS A 71 -3.46 6.99 10.72
C HIS A 71 -3.32 5.48 10.50
N ILE A 72 -3.61 5.02 9.27
CA ILE A 72 -3.41 3.65 8.82
C ILE A 72 -2.61 3.61 7.51
N THR A 73 -1.99 2.45 7.24
CA THR A 73 -1.45 2.09 5.93
C THR A 73 -2.34 0.98 5.37
N SER A 74 -3.14 1.30 4.34
CA SER A 74 -4.21 0.42 3.83
C SER A 74 -3.66 -0.87 3.20
N ASN A 75 -2.53 -0.79 2.52
CA ASN A 75 -1.83 -1.94 1.94
C ASN A 75 -0.33 -1.89 2.22
N ASN A 76 0.18 -2.95 2.82
CA ASN A 76 1.58 -3.06 3.23
C ASN A 76 2.42 -3.76 2.14
N THR A 77 2.99 -2.98 1.24
CA THR A 77 3.75 -3.42 0.07
C THR A 77 4.86 -4.43 0.38
N ILE A 78 5.47 -4.35 1.57
CA ILE A 78 6.62 -5.18 1.98
C ILE A 78 6.16 -6.52 2.54
N TYR A 79 5.09 -6.53 3.33
CA TYR A 79 4.63 -7.71 4.06
C TYR A 79 3.47 -8.43 3.38
N GLY A 80 2.72 -7.73 2.51
CA GLY A 80 1.62 -8.31 1.73
C GLY A 80 0.29 -8.37 2.48
N THR A 81 0.08 -7.51 3.49
CA THR A 81 -1.20 -7.37 4.18
C THR A 81 -1.99 -6.17 3.65
N GLU A 82 -3.32 -6.28 3.63
CA GLU A 82 -4.23 -5.24 3.12
C GLU A 82 -5.52 -5.16 3.95
N TYR A 83 -6.02 -3.93 4.15
CA TYR A 83 -7.37 -3.70 4.68
C TYR A 83 -8.39 -3.90 3.56
N HIS A 84 -9.23 -4.90 3.66
CA HIS A 84 -10.30 -5.16 2.68
C HIS A 84 -11.57 -4.35 2.94
N GLU A 85 -11.71 -3.81 4.13
CA GLU A 85 -12.82 -2.96 4.55
C GLU A 85 -12.33 -1.62 5.07
N ASP A 86 -13.17 -0.60 4.92
CA ASP A 86 -12.84 0.74 5.41
C ASP A 86 -13.03 0.78 6.93
N LEU A 87 -11.97 1.19 7.64
CA LEU A 87 -11.98 1.28 9.09
C LEU A 87 -13.00 2.33 9.56
N ALA A 88 -13.86 1.95 10.48
CA ALA A 88 -14.72 2.91 11.18
C ALA A 88 -13.90 3.65 12.25
N SER A 89 -13.99 4.98 12.27
CA SER A 89 -13.28 5.81 13.25
C SER A 89 -14.17 6.94 13.77
N PRO A 90 -14.21 7.17 15.10
CA PRO A 90 -14.92 8.31 15.70
C PRO A 90 -14.18 9.64 15.50
N VAL A 91 -12.93 9.59 15.06
CA VAL A 91 -12.06 10.75 14.81
C VAL A 91 -11.59 10.77 13.35
N PRO A 92 -11.01 11.87 12.86
CA PRO A 92 -10.52 11.94 11.48
C PRO A 92 -9.62 10.77 11.12
N LEU A 93 -9.97 10.00 10.07
CA LEU A 93 -9.18 8.87 9.56
C LEU A 93 -8.30 9.32 8.41
N ILE A 94 -7.00 9.05 8.49
CA ILE A 94 -6.01 9.34 7.45
C ILE A 94 -5.39 8.02 6.97
N ALA A 95 -5.37 7.80 5.66
CA ALA A 95 -4.88 6.56 5.08
C ALA A 95 -3.77 6.77 4.05
N ASP A 96 -2.64 6.07 4.24
CA ASP A 96 -1.66 5.84 3.18
C ASP A 96 -2.18 4.74 2.24
N MET A 97 -2.63 5.14 1.06
CA MET A 97 -3.08 4.24 -0.02
C MET A 97 -2.08 4.17 -1.18
N SER A 98 -0.80 4.40 -0.93
CA SER A 98 0.22 4.42 -1.98
C SER A 98 0.22 3.17 -2.87
N SER A 99 -0.10 2.01 -2.33
CA SER A 99 0.00 0.74 -3.07
C SER A 99 -1.32 0.09 -3.46
N ASP A 100 -2.45 0.65 -3.01
CA ASP A 100 -3.79 0.12 -3.31
C ASP A 100 -4.81 1.18 -3.75
N ILE A 101 -4.37 2.43 -3.95
CA ILE A 101 -5.27 3.46 -4.49
C ILE A 101 -5.93 2.99 -5.79
N LEU A 102 -7.26 3.14 -5.89
CA LEU A 102 -8.08 2.71 -7.02
C LEU A 102 -7.99 1.20 -7.36
N SER A 103 -7.54 0.36 -6.42
CA SER A 103 -7.54 -1.10 -6.61
C SER A 103 -8.87 -1.76 -6.26
N ARG A 104 -9.63 -1.12 -5.37
CA ARG A 104 -10.96 -1.51 -4.89
C ARG A 104 -11.88 -0.31 -4.70
N PRO A 105 -13.20 -0.50 -4.65
CA PRO A 105 -14.12 0.54 -4.20
C PRO A 105 -13.82 0.95 -2.75
N VAL A 106 -13.84 2.26 -2.50
CA VAL A 106 -13.60 2.89 -1.19
C VAL A 106 -14.67 3.94 -0.97
N ASP A 107 -15.27 3.97 0.21
CA ASP A 107 -16.13 5.06 0.62
C ASP A 107 -15.27 6.25 1.10
N VAL A 108 -14.98 7.16 0.19
CA VAL A 108 -14.11 8.32 0.45
C VAL A 108 -14.63 9.19 1.59
N SER A 109 -15.94 9.20 1.85
CA SER A 109 -16.54 9.99 2.93
C SER A 109 -16.09 9.57 4.34
N LYS A 110 -15.63 8.34 4.50
CA LYS A 110 -15.09 7.82 5.77
C LYS A 110 -13.71 8.37 6.11
N TYR A 111 -13.02 8.96 5.14
CA TYR A 111 -11.65 9.43 5.31
C TYR A 111 -11.59 10.95 5.44
N ALA A 112 -10.83 11.43 6.38
CA ALA A 112 -10.47 12.83 6.47
C ALA A 112 -9.36 13.19 5.47
N MET A 113 -8.48 12.21 5.20
CA MET A 113 -7.46 12.33 4.17
C MET A 113 -7.05 10.95 3.64
N ILE A 114 -6.94 10.85 2.32
CA ILE A 114 -6.27 9.75 1.62
C ILE A 114 -5.04 10.32 0.92
N TYR A 115 -3.90 9.68 1.05
CA TYR A 115 -2.69 10.11 0.35
C TYR A 115 -1.88 8.94 -0.19
N GLY A 116 -0.92 9.25 -1.04
CA GLY A 116 -0.02 8.24 -1.56
C GLY A 116 0.99 8.75 -2.58
N GLY A 117 1.93 7.90 -2.92
CA GLY A 117 2.83 8.10 -4.06
C GLY A 117 2.26 7.46 -5.32
N ALA A 118 2.37 8.15 -6.45
CA ALA A 118 1.80 7.67 -7.72
C ALA A 118 2.54 6.45 -8.30
N GLN A 119 3.80 6.22 -7.94
CA GLN A 119 4.74 5.30 -8.59
C GLN A 119 4.38 3.80 -8.52
N LYS A 120 3.31 3.43 -7.87
CA LYS A 120 2.87 2.03 -7.77
C LYS A 120 1.69 1.75 -8.69
N ASN A 121 0.59 2.45 -8.50
CA ASN A 121 -0.67 2.13 -9.16
C ASN A 121 -1.16 3.20 -10.15
N LEU A 122 -0.54 4.38 -10.21
CA LEU A 122 -1.06 5.53 -10.97
C LEU A 122 -0.14 6.07 -12.06
N ALA A 123 1.17 6.22 -11.80
CA ALA A 123 2.09 6.91 -12.70
C ALA A 123 3.55 6.54 -12.39
N PRO A 124 4.55 7.02 -13.16
CA PRO A 124 5.94 7.01 -12.76
C PRO A 124 6.20 7.78 -11.46
N ALA A 125 7.37 7.55 -10.86
CA ALA A 125 7.82 8.28 -9.67
C ALA A 125 7.89 9.80 -9.92
N GLY A 126 7.68 10.60 -8.86
CA GLY A 126 7.81 12.06 -8.89
C GLY A 126 6.53 12.80 -8.47
N VAL A 127 5.40 12.12 -8.37
CA VAL A 127 4.12 12.67 -7.87
C VAL A 127 3.70 12.00 -6.58
N ALA A 128 3.34 12.81 -5.60
CA ALA A 128 2.55 12.42 -4.46
C ALA A 128 1.19 13.12 -4.53
N PHE A 129 0.12 12.43 -4.16
CA PHE A 129 -1.24 12.96 -4.16
C PHE A 129 -1.82 12.95 -2.75
N GLY A 130 -2.72 13.90 -2.49
CA GLY A 130 -3.56 13.92 -1.29
C GLY A 130 -4.98 14.29 -1.68
N ILE A 131 -5.95 13.56 -1.14
CA ILE A 131 -7.39 13.88 -1.18
C ILE A 131 -7.74 14.24 0.25
N ILE A 132 -8.04 15.52 0.47
CA ILE A 132 -8.28 16.08 1.81
C ILE A 132 -9.73 16.53 1.88
N ARG A 133 -10.44 16.12 2.92
CA ARG A 133 -11.78 16.62 3.21
C ARG A 133 -11.67 18.09 3.64
N GLU A 134 -12.54 18.92 3.12
CA GLU A 134 -12.42 20.39 3.21
C GLU A 134 -12.35 20.89 4.66
N ASP A 135 -13.14 20.31 5.58
CA ASP A 135 -13.13 20.66 7.00
C ASP A 135 -11.77 20.44 7.71
N MET A 136 -10.89 19.63 7.13
CA MET A 136 -9.55 19.42 7.67
C MET A 136 -8.65 20.64 7.52
N LEU A 137 -8.93 21.52 6.56
CA LEU A 137 -8.15 22.76 6.41
C LEU A 137 -8.33 23.69 7.60
N ASP A 138 -9.50 23.65 8.27
CA ASP A 138 -9.73 24.42 9.50
C ASP A 138 -9.13 23.79 10.76
N LYS A 139 -8.62 22.55 10.63
CA LYS A 139 -7.93 21.82 11.70
C LYS A 139 -6.41 21.92 11.63
N ILE A 140 -5.87 22.81 10.80
CA ILE A 140 -4.43 23.10 10.77
C ILE A 140 -4.06 23.80 12.09
N VAL A 141 -3.16 23.18 12.86
CA VAL A 141 -2.91 23.51 14.27
C VAL A 141 -1.77 24.49 14.51
N ARG A 142 -1.00 24.84 13.47
CA ARG A 142 0.17 25.73 13.62
C ARG A 142 0.46 26.55 12.39
N ASP A 143 1.24 27.63 12.57
CA ASP A 143 1.87 28.35 11.45
C ASP A 143 2.98 27.46 10.84
N LEU A 144 2.97 27.35 9.53
CA LEU A 144 3.81 26.40 8.78
C LEU A 144 4.58 27.10 7.69
N PRO A 145 5.79 26.60 7.35
CA PRO A 145 6.45 26.99 6.11
C PRO A 145 5.51 26.77 4.92
N THR A 146 5.45 27.71 3.99
CA THR A 146 4.47 27.76 2.90
C THR A 146 4.32 26.44 2.14
N MET A 147 5.43 25.75 1.85
CA MET A 147 5.43 24.48 1.11
C MET A 147 4.95 23.27 1.94
N VAL A 148 4.84 23.40 3.25
CA VAL A 148 4.38 22.32 4.16
C VAL A 148 2.88 22.45 4.43
N SER A 149 2.32 23.64 4.26
CA SER A 149 0.90 23.91 4.50
C SER A 149 0.02 23.34 3.40
N PHE A 150 -0.90 22.42 3.75
CA PHE A 150 -1.89 21.90 2.79
C PHE A 150 -2.79 22.99 2.27
N ARG A 151 -3.12 24.01 3.07
CA ARG A 151 -3.92 25.17 2.63
C ARG A 151 -3.28 25.87 1.43
N THR A 152 -1.97 26.12 1.47
CA THR A 152 -1.25 26.71 0.34
C THR A 152 -1.46 25.93 -0.97
N HIS A 153 -1.34 24.62 -0.90
CA HIS A 153 -1.50 23.77 -2.09
C HIS A 153 -2.94 23.74 -2.59
N VAL A 154 -3.93 23.70 -1.69
CA VAL A 154 -5.36 23.72 -2.06
C VAL A 154 -5.74 25.06 -2.70
N GLU A 155 -5.40 26.18 -2.09
CA GLU A 155 -5.72 27.52 -2.57
C GLU A 155 -5.05 27.85 -3.93
N ASN A 156 -3.94 27.19 -4.24
CA ASN A 156 -3.21 27.34 -5.50
C ASN A 156 -3.42 26.18 -6.48
N ASN A 157 -4.48 25.37 -6.33
CA ASN A 157 -4.79 24.24 -7.21
C ASN A 157 -3.61 23.30 -7.45
N SER A 158 -2.79 23.07 -6.43
CA SER A 158 -1.54 22.28 -6.48
C SER A 158 -0.45 22.84 -7.40
N MET A 159 -0.57 24.10 -7.79
CA MET A 159 0.34 24.80 -8.74
C MET A 159 1.16 25.90 -8.07
N PHE A 160 1.27 25.90 -6.73
CA PHE A 160 2.06 26.90 -6.01
C PHE A 160 3.54 26.89 -6.45
N ASN A 161 4.09 25.72 -6.69
CA ASN A 161 5.43 25.52 -7.28
C ASN A 161 5.33 24.74 -8.59
N THR A 162 6.40 24.71 -9.37
CA THR A 162 6.47 23.97 -10.64
C THR A 162 6.14 22.49 -10.44
N PRO A 163 5.08 21.96 -11.06
CA PRO A 163 4.66 20.59 -10.87
C PRO A 163 5.49 19.63 -11.74
N PRO A 164 5.58 18.33 -11.36
CA PRO A 164 6.20 17.30 -12.17
C PRO A 164 5.28 16.92 -13.35
N VAL A 165 5.35 17.65 -14.46
CA VAL A 165 4.40 17.60 -15.58
C VAL A 165 4.25 16.22 -16.19
N PHE A 166 5.36 15.52 -16.48
CA PHE A 166 5.31 14.20 -17.15
C PHE A 166 4.59 13.14 -16.32
N PRO A 167 4.89 12.90 -15.04
CA PRO A 167 4.15 11.96 -14.23
C PRO A 167 2.65 12.33 -14.08
N ILE A 168 2.31 13.62 -14.03
CA ILE A 168 0.91 14.08 -14.00
C ILE A 168 0.20 13.74 -15.31
N TYR A 169 0.87 13.94 -16.46
CA TYR A 169 0.34 13.53 -17.75
C TYR A 169 0.07 12.02 -17.81
N VAL A 170 1.02 11.19 -17.38
CA VAL A 170 0.84 9.74 -17.34
C VAL A 170 -0.29 9.35 -16.39
N LEU A 171 -0.37 9.98 -15.20
CA LEU A 171 -1.48 9.77 -14.25
C LEU A 171 -2.84 10.04 -14.91
N LYS A 172 -2.97 11.13 -15.66
CA LYS A 172 -4.18 11.44 -16.43
C LYS A 172 -4.53 10.32 -17.42
N GLU A 173 -3.56 9.83 -18.17
CA GLU A 173 -3.80 8.76 -19.15
C GLU A 173 -4.14 7.41 -18.46
N THR A 174 -3.51 7.10 -17.32
CA THR A 174 -3.88 5.94 -16.49
C THR A 174 -5.33 6.04 -16.00
N LEU A 175 -5.77 7.21 -15.55
CA LEU A 175 -7.15 7.41 -15.10
C LEU A 175 -8.17 7.31 -16.26
N LYS A 176 -7.82 7.79 -17.45
CA LYS A 176 -8.62 7.59 -18.66
C LYS A 176 -8.74 6.11 -19.02
N TRP A 177 -7.62 5.40 -19.01
CA TRP A 177 -7.60 3.95 -19.24
C TRP A 177 -8.49 3.24 -18.21
N LEU A 178 -8.31 3.52 -16.92
CA LEU A 178 -9.12 2.90 -15.87
C LEU A 178 -10.62 3.14 -16.11
N LYS A 179 -10.99 4.37 -16.46
CA LYS A 179 -12.38 4.72 -16.77
C LYS A 179 -12.89 3.96 -18.00
N SER A 180 -12.06 3.80 -19.05
CA SER A 180 -12.46 3.14 -20.30
C SER A 180 -12.72 1.64 -20.15
N ILE A 181 -12.09 0.99 -19.19
CA ILE A 181 -12.28 -0.44 -18.94
C ILE A 181 -13.44 -0.77 -17.97
N GLY A 182 -14.18 0.23 -17.48
CA GLY A 182 -15.29 0.03 -16.53
C GLY A 182 -15.02 0.55 -15.12
N GLY A 183 -13.91 1.27 -14.91
CA GLY A 183 -13.57 1.93 -13.65
C GLY A 183 -13.13 1.00 -12.53
N VAL A 184 -13.26 1.49 -11.29
CA VAL A 184 -12.81 0.77 -10.09
C VAL A 184 -13.54 -0.55 -9.87
N PRO A 185 -14.85 -0.70 -10.12
CA PRO A 185 -15.52 -1.99 -9.94
C PRO A 185 -14.93 -3.09 -10.84
N GLU A 186 -14.63 -2.77 -12.10
CA GLU A 186 -14.07 -3.74 -13.04
C GLU A 186 -12.61 -4.07 -12.70
N ILE A 187 -11.79 -3.08 -12.37
CA ILE A 187 -10.40 -3.38 -12.02
C ILE A 187 -10.31 -4.17 -10.71
N TYR A 188 -11.21 -3.94 -9.75
CA TYR A 188 -11.30 -4.73 -8.52
C TYR A 188 -11.64 -6.20 -8.83
N ARG A 189 -12.57 -6.45 -9.75
CA ARG A 189 -12.88 -7.81 -10.22
C ARG A 189 -11.63 -8.48 -10.79
N ARG A 190 -10.91 -7.80 -11.69
CA ARG A 190 -9.65 -8.30 -12.27
C ARG A 190 -8.55 -8.52 -11.24
N ASN A 191 -8.41 -7.62 -10.27
CA ASN A 191 -7.44 -7.76 -9.19
C ASN A 191 -7.72 -8.99 -8.32
N LYS A 192 -9.00 -9.25 -8.00
CA LYS A 192 -9.39 -10.46 -7.27
C LYS A 192 -9.07 -11.74 -8.06
N GLU A 193 -9.32 -11.76 -9.37
CA GLU A 193 -8.98 -12.89 -10.23
C GLU A 193 -7.48 -13.14 -10.28
N LYS A 194 -6.67 -12.10 -10.45
CA LYS A 194 -5.20 -12.20 -10.43
C LYS A 194 -4.68 -12.73 -9.11
N ALA A 195 -5.18 -12.17 -8.00
CA ALA A 195 -4.75 -12.56 -6.67
C ALA A 195 -5.16 -14.00 -6.34
N ALA A 196 -6.41 -14.39 -6.63
CA ALA A 196 -6.89 -15.75 -6.42
C ALA A 196 -6.02 -16.76 -7.19
N LEU A 197 -5.73 -16.51 -8.46
CA LEU A 197 -4.92 -17.39 -9.30
C LEU A 197 -3.55 -17.69 -8.68
N LEU A 198 -2.88 -16.67 -8.15
CA LEU A 198 -1.54 -16.85 -7.55
C LEU A 198 -1.62 -17.43 -6.14
N TYR A 199 -2.59 -17.00 -5.32
CA TYR A 199 -2.74 -17.56 -3.98
C TYR A 199 -3.19 -19.02 -3.99
N ASP A 200 -4.06 -19.42 -4.92
CA ASP A 200 -4.46 -20.82 -5.11
C ASP A 200 -3.24 -21.68 -5.48
N GLU A 201 -2.33 -21.16 -6.31
CA GLU A 201 -1.08 -21.85 -6.61
C GLU A 201 -0.18 -21.95 -5.39
N ILE A 202 0.04 -20.86 -4.66
CA ILE A 202 0.87 -20.84 -3.45
C ILE A 202 0.34 -21.83 -2.40
N ASP A 203 -0.97 -21.90 -2.23
CA ASP A 203 -1.59 -22.73 -1.19
C ASP A 203 -1.60 -24.23 -1.52
N ARG A 204 -1.59 -24.60 -2.82
CA ARG A 204 -1.58 -26.02 -3.26
C ARG A 204 -0.21 -26.56 -3.60
N ASN A 205 0.74 -25.69 -3.97
CA ASN A 205 2.07 -26.09 -4.42
C ASN A 205 2.96 -26.45 -3.23
N PRO A 206 3.51 -27.69 -3.16
CA PRO A 206 4.26 -28.14 -1.98
C PRO A 206 5.55 -27.38 -1.74
N LEU A 207 6.08 -26.68 -2.76
CA LEU A 207 7.35 -25.96 -2.65
C LEU A 207 7.20 -24.55 -2.06
N PHE A 208 5.97 -24.00 -2.00
CA PHE A 208 5.74 -22.61 -1.62
C PHE A 208 4.75 -22.49 -0.46
N ARG A 209 4.85 -21.39 0.28
CA ARG A 209 3.84 -21.01 1.27
C ARG A 209 3.68 -19.50 1.34
N GLY A 210 2.46 -19.04 1.57
CA GLY A 210 2.15 -17.65 1.83
C GLY A 210 2.65 -17.20 3.21
N THR A 211 3.00 -15.93 3.35
CA THR A 211 3.49 -15.35 4.60
C THR A 211 2.39 -14.68 5.43
N VAL A 212 1.23 -14.44 4.85
CA VAL A 212 0.12 -13.66 5.42
C VAL A 212 -1.07 -14.56 5.70
N VAL A 213 -1.79 -14.30 6.81
CA VAL A 213 -3.07 -14.94 7.09
C VAL A 213 -4.07 -14.69 5.97
N LYS A 214 -4.89 -15.70 5.62
CA LYS A 214 -5.69 -15.68 4.38
C LYS A 214 -6.62 -14.46 4.25
N GLU A 215 -7.26 -14.08 5.35
CA GLU A 215 -8.21 -12.98 5.39
C GLU A 215 -7.61 -11.58 5.21
N ASP A 216 -6.29 -11.44 5.40
CA ASP A 216 -5.60 -10.15 5.31
C ASP A 216 -4.62 -10.07 4.13
N ARG A 217 -4.66 -11.03 3.20
CA ARG A 217 -3.80 -11.11 2.03
C ARG A 217 -4.02 -9.96 1.05
N SER A 218 -2.96 -9.29 0.67
CA SER A 218 -3.01 -8.19 -0.31
C SER A 218 -3.38 -8.69 -1.71
N LEU A 219 -4.26 -7.94 -2.39
CA LEU A 219 -4.53 -8.13 -3.81
C LEU A 219 -3.43 -7.54 -4.70
N MET A 220 -2.63 -6.61 -4.16
CA MET A 220 -1.62 -5.85 -4.89
C MET A 220 -0.20 -6.39 -4.73
N ASN A 221 0.14 -6.91 -3.54
CA ASN A 221 1.50 -7.35 -3.22
C ASN A 221 1.46 -8.73 -2.59
N ILE A 222 1.61 -9.75 -3.41
CA ILE A 222 1.53 -11.15 -3.00
C ILE A 222 2.91 -11.60 -2.55
N CYS A 223 3.07 -11.82 -1.22
CA CYS A 223 4.32 -12.25 -0.61
C CYS A 223 4.27 -13.74 -0.30
N PHE A 224 5.32 -14.47 -0.66
CA PHE A 224 5.45 -15.89 -0.42
C PHE A 224 6.93 -16.30 -0.27
N VAL A 225 7.15 -17.47 0.30
CA VAL A 225 8.49 -18.04 0.53
C VAL A 225 8.51 -19.50 0.11
N MET A 226 9.68 -20.11 0.07
CA MET A 226 9.77 -21.56 -0.05
C MET A 226 9.12 -22.22 1.18
N ALA A 227 8.47 -23.34 1.00
CA ALA A 227 7.91 -24.15 2.07
C ALA A 227 9.03 -24.78 2.91
N GLU A 228 8.67 -25.24 4.11
CA GLU A 228 9.60 -25.91 5.03
C GLU A 228 10.24 -27.13 4.35
N GLY A 229 11.58 -27.24 4.47
CA GLY A 229 12.37 -28.26 3.84
C GLY A 229 12.79 -27.96 2.39
N TYR A 230 12.32 -26.88 1.79
CA TYR A 230 12.65 -26.45 0.42
C TYR A 230 13.39 -25.11 0.36
N GLU A 231 13.74 -24.50 1.51
CA GLU A 231 14.36 -23.17 1.60
C GLU A 231 15.62 -23.03 0.76
N GLY A 232 16.38 -24.11 0.63
CA GLY A 232 17.60 -24.17 -0.19
C GLY A 232 17.37 -23.97 -1.69
N LEU A 233 16.14 -24.08 -2.18
CA LEU A 233 15.79 -23.89 -3.59
C LEU A 233 15.50 -22.43 -3.96
N ALA A 234 15.54 -21.50 -3.02
CA ALA A 234 15.11 -20.11 -3.27
C ALA A 234 15.93 -19.43 -4.38
N ASP A 235 17.24 -19.54 -4.36
CA ASP A 235 18.12 -18.93 -5.37
C ASP A 235 17.98 -19.64 -6.74
N GLU A 236 17.75 -20.94 -6.75
CA GLU A 236 17.49 -21.71 -7.98
C GLU A 236 16.18 -21.28 -8.60
N PHE A 237 15.09 -21.15 -7.81
CA PHE A 237 13.82 -20.63 -8.29
C PHE A 237 13.93 -19.21 -8.85
N MET A 238 14.70 -18.34 -8.18
CA MET A 238 14.96 -16.98 -8.69
C MET A 238 15.62 -17.00 -10.08
N THR A 239 16.62 -17.86 -10.27
CA THR A 239 17.32 -18.03 -11.56
C THR A 239 16.35 -18.58 -12.60
N PHE A 240 15.61 -19.63 -12.27
CA PHE A 240 14.64 -20.29 -13.13
C PHE A 240 13.54 -19.34 -13.61
N ALA A 241 13.01 -18.51 -12.70
CA ALA A 241 12.01 -17.51 -13.04
C ALA A 241 12.59 -16.38 -13.92
N LYS A 242 13.81 -15.93 -13.64
CA LYS A 242 14.50 -14.90 -14.44
C LYS A 242 14.73 -15.35 -15.88
N GLU A 243 15.13 -16.59 -16.10
CA GLU A 243 15.30 -17.18 -17.44
C GLU A 243 13.99 -17.20 -18.25
N ARG A 244 12.85 -17.18 -17.56
CA ARG A 244 11.49 -17.09 -18.14
C ARG A 244 10.95 -15.65 -18.22
N GLY A 245 11.83 -14.66 -18.08
CA GLY A 245 11.48 -13.25 -18.20
C GLY A 245 10.81 -12.64 -16.95
N MET A 246 10.76 -13.35 -15.82
CA MET A 246 10.15 -12.83 -14.59
C MET A 246 11.16 -12.01 -13.81
N VAL A 247 11.17 -10.72 -14.08
CA VAL A 247 12.07 -9.77 -13.43
C VAL A 247 11.35 -9.12 -12.23
N GLY A 248 12.07 -8.99 -11.10
CA GLY A 248 11.58 -8.21 -9.95
C GLY A 248 10.69 -8.97 -8.97
N ILE A 249 10.65 -10.33 -9.02
CA ILE A 249 9.89 -11.14 -8.06
C ILE A 249 10.62 -11.36 -6.73
N LYS A 250 11.87 -10.92 -6.59
CA LYS A 250 12.61 -11.03 -5.33
C LYS A 250 11.89 -10.28 -4.22
N GLY A 251 11.67 -10.95 -3.09
CA GLY A 251 11.08 -10.37 -1.89
C GLY A 251 11.93 -9.26 -1.28
N HIS A 252 11.31 -8.47 -0.42
CA HIS A 252 12.04 -7.43 0.30
C HIS A 252 12.97 -8.08 1.35
N ARG A 253 14.17 -7.49 1.56
CA ARG A 253 15.20 -8.00 2.49
C ARG A 253 14.70 -8.27 3.93
N LEU A 254 13.63 -7.62 4.38
CA LEU A 254 13.06 -7.81 5.72
C LEU A 254 12.13 -9.02 5.82
N VAL A 255 11.61 -9.51 4.70
CA VAL A 255 10.71 -10.67 4.63
C VAL A 255 11.43 -11.86 4.01
N GLY A 256 12.33 -11.61 3.07
CA GLY A 256 12.94 -12.63 2.25
C GLY A 256 12.01 -13.13 1.16
N GLY A 257 12.30 -14.31 0.63
CA GLY A 257 11.47 -15.00 -0.34
C GLY A 257 11.14 -14.18 -1.59
N PHE A 258 9.87 -14.18 -1.95
CA PHE A 258 9.36 -13.64 -3.21
C PHE A 258 8.20 -12.67 -2.99
N ARG A 259 8.02 -11.75 -3.93
CA ARG A 259 6.89 -10.83 -3.95
C ARG A 259 6.47 -10.52 -5.38
N ALA A 260 5.26 -10.90 -5.73
CA ALA A 260 4.62 -10.46 -6.97
C ALA A 260 3.86 -9.16 -6.73
N SER A 261 4.19 -8.11 -7.48
CA SER A 261 3.48 -6.82 -7.45
C SER A 261 2.43 -6.79 -8.55
N CYS A 262 1.18 -7.12 -8.19
CA CYS A 262 0.05 -7.31 -9.10
C CYS A 262 -0.80 -6.03 -9.25
N TYR A 263 -0.15 -4.87 -9.45
CA TYR A 263 -0.85 -3.59 -9.59
C TYR A 263 -1.88 -3.60 -10.72
N ASN A 264 -2.76 -2.61 -10.74
CA ASN A 264 -3.91 -2.55 -11.65
C ASN A 264 -3.54 -2.84 -13.12
N ALA A 265 -2.46 -2.24 -13.61
CA ALA A 265 -2.05 -2.36 -15.00
C ALA A 265 -1.34 -3.69 -15.35
N LEU A 266 -0.99 -4.52 -14.35
CA LEU A 266 -0.40 -5.83 -14.64
C LEU A 266 -1.46 -6.74 -15.28
N PRO A 267 -1.25 -7.27 -16.50
CA PRO A 267 -2.19 -8.17 -17.15
C PRO A 267 -2.25 -9.51 -16.42
N LYS A 268 -3.41 -10.20 -16.52
CA LYS A 268 -3.65 -11.51 -15.91
C LYS A 268 -2.66 -12.56 -16.43
N GLU A 269 -2.33 -12.48 -17.69
CA GLU A 269 -1.40 -13.38 -18.39
C GLU A 269 0.00 -13.39 -17.75
N SER A 270 0.43 -12.27 -17.17
CA SER A 270 1.69 -12.21 -16.42
C SER A 270 1.62 -13.03 -15.11
N VAL A 271 0.46 -13.07 -14.46
CA VAL A 271 0.25 -13.90 -13.27
C VAL A 271 0.14 -15.37 -13.67
N GLU A 272 -0.55 -15.68 -14.76
CA GLU A 272 -0.63 -17.04 -15.34
C GLU A 272 0.75 -17.59 -15.68
N ALA A 273 1.62 -16.76 -16.26
CA ALA A 273 3.00 -17.14 -16.56
C ALA A 273 3.80 -17.45 -15.27
N LEU A 274 3.63 -16.67 -14.20
CA LEU A 274 4.27 -16.96 -12.92
C LEU A 274 3.77 -18.28 -12.33
N VAL A 275 2.46 -18.51 -12.36
CA VAL A 275 1.84 -19.77 -11.90
C VAL A 275 2.40 -20.97 -12.67
N ALA A 276 2.45 -20.89 -13.99
CA ALA A 276 3.02 -21.94 -14.83
C ALA A 276 4.51 -22.20 -14.52
N CYS A 277 5.27 -21.14 -14.26
CA CYS A 277 6.67 -21.25 -13.83
C CYS A 277 6.81 -21.97 -12.48
N MET A 278 5.95 -21.64 -11.50
CA MET A 278 5.94 -22.31 -10.18
C MET A 278 5.59 -23.80 -10.31
N GLN A 279 4.63 -24.16 -11.17
CA GLN A 279 4.22 -25.54 -11.44
C GLN A 279 5.34 -26.33 -12.11
N GLU A 280 5.97 -25.76 -13.15
CA GLU A 280 7.09 -26.41 -13.84
C GLU A 280 8.27 -26.63 -12.88
N PHE A 281 8.56 -25.66 -12.02
CA PHE A 281 9.60 -25.80 -11.01
C PHE A 281 9.29 -26.90 -10.00
N ALA A 282 8.03 -26.97 -9.55
CA ALA A 282 7.59 -28.01 -8.63
C ALA A 282 7.69 -29.42 -9.22
N GLN A 283 7.35 -29.59 -10.50
CA GLN A 283 7.51 -30.90 -11.19
C GLN A 283 8.96 -31.41 -11.20
N LYS A 284 9.94 -30.52 -11.14
CA LYS A 284 11.37 -30.87 -11.11
C LYS A 284 11.90 -31.19 -9.72
N HIS A 285 11.28 -30.65 -8.67
CA HIS A 285 11.85 -30.62 -7.33
C HIS A 285 10.95 -31.21 -6.23
N ALA A 286 9.63 -31.30 -6.43
CA ALA A 286 8.73 -31.93 -5.47
C ALA A 286 8.99 -33.45 -5.46
N LYS A 287 9.24 -33.98 -4.27
CA LYS A 287 9.41 -35.42 -4.02
C LYS A 287 8.09 -36.11 -3.81
#